data_2e0c1f3166f5b2b7920b92b47079cc97
#
_entry.id   2e0c1f3166f5b2b7920b92b47079cc97
#
_cell.length_a   1.000
_cell.length_b   1.000
_cell.length_c   1.000
_cell.angle_alpha   90.00
_cell.angle_beta   90.00
_cell.angle_gamma   90.00
#
_symmetry.space_group_name_H-M   'P 1'
#
loop_
_entity.id
_entity.type
_entity.pdbx_description
1 polymer ?
#
loop_
_entity_poly.entity_id
_entity_poly.type
_entity_poly.pdbx_seq_one_letter_code
_entity_poly.pdbx_strand_id
1 'polypeptide(L)'
;MVKLCYQNNGRNTEEFYFDLQSQKVYKICLSAYYAKQNTKGIPWLFLSGGILATLLEQVLQRVLLPISARMLLLFLVIGGLVLVNKKVKQSFIEKYQYVEEHTIGNSMEKEEILKLHTLGKWNRRALGFIVLIGLLVFLMEVFLTIKTTHLTGVFLVFLGGIIGIIFFHYGEFMEAAKVKKYLQTD
;
A
#
# COMPACT_ATOMS: atom_id res chain seq x y z
N MET A 1 -8.31 -1.87 13.85
CA MET A 1 -9.39 -1.53 12.88
C MET A 1 -9.02 -2.13 11.53
N VAL A 2 -9.99 -2.59 10.72
CA VAL A 2 -9.77 -3.29 9.44
C VAL A 2 -10.77 -2.79 8.41
N LYS A 3 -10.30 -2.49 7.21
CA LYS A 3 -11.18 -2.10 6.10
C LYS A 3 -11.97 -3.30 5.58
N LEU A 4 -13.29 -3.21 5.59
CA LEU A 4 -14.18 -4.23 5.05
C LEU A 4 -14.35 -4.10 3.54
N CYS A 5 -14.81 -2.94 3.09
CA CYS A 5 -15.03 -2.63 1.69
C CYS A 5 -15.05 -1.12 1.44
N TYR A 6 -15.16 -0.74 0.18
CA TYR A 6 -15.59 0.59 -0.22
C TYR A 6 -16.84 0.49 -1.11
N GLN A 7 -17.71 1.47 -1.04
CA GLN A 7 -18.87 1.59 -1.90
C GLN A 7 -18.86 2.95 -2.60
N ASN A 8 -19.15 2.93 -3.88
CA ASN A 8 -19.24 4.16 -4.67
C ASN A 8 -20.72 4.49 -4.90
N ASN A 9 -21.18 5.57 -4.27
CA ASN A 9 -22.55 6.05 -4.37
C ASN A 9 -22.62 7.28 -5.33
N GLY A 10 -22.05 7.15 -6.51
CA GLY A 10 -22.02 8.16 -7.53
C GLY A 10 -21.06 9.31 -7.23
N ARG A 11 -21.41 10.27 -6.38
CA ARG A 11 -20.58 11.44 -6.04
C ARG A 11 -19.63 11.21 -4.86
N ASN A 12 -19.89 10.19 -4.03
CA ASN A 12 -19.14 9.95 -2.82
C ASN A 12 -18.68 8.49 -2.75
N THR A 13 -17.41 8.30 -2.44
CA THR A 13 -16.86 6.98 -2.11
C THR A 13 -16.84 6.82 -0.60
N GLU A 14 -17.50 5.79 -0.10
CA GLU A 14 -17.60 5.46 1.31
C GLU A 14 -16.72 4.24 1.60
N GLU A 15 -15.96 4.31 2.68
CA GLU A 15 -15.19 3.17 3.20
C GLU A 15 -15.80 2.69 4.51
N PHE A 16 -15.86 1.38 4.67
CA PHE A 16 -16.34 0.71 5.87
C PHE A 16 -15.16 0.02 6.57
N TYR A 17 -15.03 0.29 7.86
CA TYR A 17 -14.00 -0.26 8.72
C TYR A 17 -14.64 -1.02 9.87
N PHE A 18 -14.06 -2.14 10.26
CA PHE A 18 -14.46 -2.93 11.40
C PHE A 18 -13.35 -2.94 12.45
N ASP A 19 -13.71 -2.60 13.67
CA ASP A 19 -12.81 -2.73 14.80
C ASP A 19 -13.09 -4.03 15.56
N LEU A 20 -12.09 -4.91 15.59
CA LEU A 20 -12.19 -6.21 16.25
C LEU A 20 -12.29 -6.11 17.78
N GLN A 21 -11.81 -5.00 18.37
CA GLN A 21 -11.84 -4.83 19.82
C GLN A 21 -13.21 -4.34 20.29
N SER A 22 -13.71 -3.27 19.70
CA SER A 22 -15.00 -2.69 20.04
C SER A 22 -16.19 -3.38 19.37
N GLN A 23 -15.95 -4.25 18.37
CA GLN A 23 -16.98 -4.92 17.55
C GLN A 23 -17.89 -3.94 16.82
N LYS A 24 -17.39 -2.75 16.49
CA LYS A 24 -18.14 -1.70 15.80
C LYS A 24 -17.69 -1.53 14.37
N VAL A 25 -18.64 -1.12 13.53
CA VAL A 25 -18.39 -0.73 12.14
C VAL A 25 -18.39 0.78 12.02
N TYR A 26 -17.36 1.32 11.42
CA TYR A 26 -17.18 2.74 11.16
C TYR A 26 -17.32 3.01 9.68
N LYS A 27 -18.03 4.08 9.33
CA LYS A 27 -18.25 4.51 7.95
C LYS A 27 -17.64 5.89 7.74
N ILE A 28 -16.75 6.04 6.75
CA ILE A 28 -16.14 7.31 6.41
C ILE A 28 -16.38 7.67 4.94
N CYS A 29 -16.64 8.94 4.67
CA CYS A 29 -16.66 9.48 3.32
C CYS A 29 -15.24 9.92 2.93
N LEU A 30 -14.67 9.28 1.89
CA LEU A 30 -13.32 9.57 1.42
C LEU A 30 -13.12 10.99 0.93
N SER A 31 -14.14 11.60 0.32
CA SER A 31 -14.06 12.98 -0.15
C SER A 31 -13.82 13.96 1.01
N ALA A 32 -14.45 13.74 2.17
CA ALA A 32 -14.24 14.55 3.36
C ALA A 32 -12.86 14.36 3.97
N TYR A 33 -12.37 13.10 3.99
CA TYR A 33 -11.02 12.78 4.47
C TYR A 33 -9.93 13.44 3.63
N TYR A 34 -9.99 13.28 2.29
CA TYR A 34 -8.99 13.83 1.39
C TYR A 34 -9.08 15.34 1.24
N ALA A 35 -10.25 15.96 1.42
CA ALA A 35 -10.38 17.42 1.45
C ALA A 35 -9.60 18.03 2.62
N LYS A 36 -9.49 17.32 3.74
CA LYS A 36 -8.74 17.77 4.92
C LYS A 36 -7.22 17.53 4.77
N GLN A 37 -6.84 16.47 4.04
CA GLN A 37 -5.43 16.24 3.69
C GLN A 37 -5.08 17.03 2.43
N ASN A 38 -4.05 17.86 2.52
CA ASN A 38 -3.57 18.67 1.38
C ASN A 38 -2.82 17.77 0.37
N THR A 39 -3.58 16.94 -0.38
CA THR A 39 -3.06 15.93 -1.33
C THR A 39 -2.64 16.52 -2.68
N LYS A 40 -2.73 17.86 -2.86
CA LYS A 40 -2.43 18.52 -4.13
C LYS A 40 -1.00 18.29 -4.65
N GLY A 41 -0.06 17.93 -3.80
CA GLY A 41 1.33 17.66 -4.18
C GLY A 41 1.61 16.23 -4.67
N ILE A 42 0.73 15.26 -4.39
CA ILE A 42 0.99 13.84 -4.70
C ILE A 42 1.12 13.56 -6.20
N PRO A 43 0.21 14.06 -7.08
CA PRO A 43 0.35 13.86 -8.53
C PRO A 43 1.65 14.43 -9.09
N TRP A 44 2.06 15.59 -8.61
CA TRP A 44 3.31 16.24 -9.02
C TRP A 44 4.56 15.46 -8.60
N LEU A 45 4.53 14.80 -7.42
CA LEU A 45 5.61 13.91 -6.98
C LEU A 45 5.76 12.70 -7.89
N PHE A 46 4.67 12.09 -8.35
CA PHE A 46 4.72 10.99 -9.31
C PHE A 46 5.21 11.43 -10.68
N LEU A 47 4.74 12.59 -11.17
CA LEU A 47 5.13 13.11 -12.48
C LEU A 47 6.61 13.53 -12.50
N SER A 48 7.05 14.27 -11.48
CA SER A 48 8.45 14.68 -11.34
C SER A 48 9.37 13.48 -11.08
N GLY A 49 8.93 12.48 -10.32
CA GLY A 49 9.64 11.23 -10.10
C GLY A 49 9.83 10.43 -11.39
N GLY A 50 8.81 10.35 -12.25
CA GLY A 50 8.89 9.70 -13.55
C GLY A 50 9.86 10.39 -14.51
N ILE A 51 9.80 11.72 -14.60
CA ILE A 51 10.73 12.51 -15.44
C ILE A 51 12.17 12.38 -14.92
N LEU A 52 12.35 12.50 -13.61
CA LEU A 52 13.66 12.37 -12.98
C LEU A 52 14.23 10.95 -13.19
N ALA A 53 13.38 9.92 -13.14
CA ALA A 53 13.77 8.55 -13.41
C ALA A 53 14.29 8.35 -14.84
N THR A 54 13.58 8.89 -15.85
CA THR A 54 14.01 8.78 -17.25
C THR A 54 15.30 9.56 -17.53
N LEU A 55 15.46 10.74 -16.95
CA LEU A 55 16.70 11.51 -17.06
C LEU A 55 17.88 10.81 -16.36
N LEU A 56 17.65 10.29 -15.16
CA LEU A 56 18.64 9.50 -14.44
C LEU A 56 19.00 8.23 -15.20
N GLU A 57 18.05 7.56 -15.84
CA GLU A 57 18.29 6.36 -16.64
C GLU A 57 19.30 6.64 -17.77
N GLN A 58 19.13 7.72 -18.53
CA GLN A 58 20.04 8.10 -19.60
C GLN A 58 21.47 8.38 -19.11
N VAL A 59 21.60 8.97 -17.92
CA VAL A 59 22.90 9.24 -17.30
C VAL A 59 23.49 7.97 -16.70
N LEU A 60 22.67 7.16 -16.01
CA LEU A 60 23.09 6.00 -15.25
C LEU A 60 23.43 4.79 -16.14
N GLN A 61 22.84 4.68 -17.34
CA GLN A 61 23.19 3.63 -18.30
C GLN A 61 24.67 3.66 -18.72
N ARG A 62 25.32 4.82 -18.60
CA ARG A 62 26.74 5.01 -18.92
C ARG A 62 27.68 4.69 -17.75
N VAL A 63 27.14 4.49 -16.55
CA VAL A 63 27.93 4.26 -15.34
C VAL A 63 28.03 2.77 -15.07
N LEU A 64 29.21 2.21 -15.31
CA LEU A 64 29.54 0.83 -14.96
C LEU A 64 30.02 0.77 -13.52
N LEU A 65 29.24 0.13 -12.65
CA LEU A 65 29.60 -0.02 -11.24
C LEU A 65 30.20 -1.41 -10.96
N PRO A 66 31.27 -1.49 -10.16
CA PRO A 66 31.76 -2.75 -9.65
C PRO A 66 30.74 -3.45 -8.77
N ILE A 67 30.82 -4.77 -8.67
CA ILE A 67 29.84 -5.58 -7.94
C ILE A 67 29.69 -5.15 -6.46
N SER A 68 30.79 -4.77 -5.83
CA SER A 68 30.81 -4.28 -4.44
C SER A 68 29.97 -3.00 -4.25
N ALA A 69 30.09 -2.05 -5.17
CA ALA A 69 29.30 -0.82 -5.13
C ALA A 69 27.81 -1.09 -5.37
N ARG A 70 27.45 -2.03 -6.27
CA ARG A 70 26.06 -2.43 -6.52
C ARG A 70 25.46 -3.10 -5.29
N MET A 71 26.19 -3.99 -4.63
CA MET A 71 25.74 -4.63 -3.39
C MET A 71 25.50 -3.60 -2.29
N LEU A 72 26.43 -2.64 -2.11
CA LEU A 72 26.26 -1.54 -1.15
C LEU A 72 25.00 -0.74 -1.44
N LEU A 73 24.75 -0.38 -2.70
CA LEU A 73 23.53 0.35 -3.09
C LEU A 73 22.26 -0.46 -2.85
N LEU A 74 22.27 -1.77 -3.11
CA LEU A 74 21.12 -2.64 -2.78
C LEU A 74 20.84 -2.66 -1.29
N PHE A 75 21.87 -2.72 -0.44
CA PHE A 75 21.69 -2.61 1.02
C PHE A 75 21.08 -1.28 1.43
N LEU A 76 21.53 -0.17 0.84
CA LEU A 76 20.97 1.16 1.10
C LEU A 76 19.50 1.24 0.65
N VAL A 77 19.17 0.66 -0.51
CA VAL A 77 17.79 0.57 -1.00
C VAL A 77 16.91 -0.23 -0.05
N ILE A 78 17.35 -1.40 0.41
CA ILE A 78 16.62 -2.22 1.37
C ILE A 78 16.39 -1.45 2.68
N GLY A 79 17.42 -0.77 3.20
CA GLY A 79 17.30 0.10 4.36
C GLY A 79 16.28 1.22 4.16
N GLY A 80 16.31 1.87 2.99
CA GLY A 80 15.32 2.88 2.60
C GLY A 80 13.90 2.32 2.55
N LEU A 81 13.71 1.13 1.99
CA LEU A 81 12.40 0.46 1.94
C LEU A 81 11.85 0.12 3.33
N VAL A 82 12.71 -0.24 4.28
CA VAL A 82 12.31 -0.45 5.69
C VAL A 82 11.78 0.86 6.30
N LEU A 83 12.44 1.99 6.03
CA LEU A 83 11.97 3.30 6.51
C LEU A 83 10.64 3.70 5.85
N VAL A 84 10.51 3.49 4.53
CA VAL A 84 9.24 3.72 3.81
C VAL A 84 8.13 2.86 4.39
N ASN A 85 8.38 1.58 4.63
CA ASN A 85 7.41 0.67 5.24
C ASN A 85 6.92 1.17 6.60
N LYS A 86 7.84 1.64 7.46
CA LYS A 86 7.50 2.23 8.77
C LYS A 86 6.61 3.45 8.62
N LYS A 87 6.95 4.35 7.69
CA LYS A 87 6.19 5.59 7.44
C LYS A 87 4.81 5.32 6.85
N VAL A 88 4.70 4.39 5.90
CA VAL A 88 3.41 3.96 5.33
C VAL A 88 2.53 3.36 6.41
N LYS A 89 3.06 2.44 7.24
CA LYS A 89 2.32 1.86 8.37
C LYS A 89 1.81 2.93 9.34
N GLN A 90 2.63 3.92 9.66
CA GLN A 90 2.23 5.04 10.52
C GLN A 90 1.08 5.85 9.92
N SER A 91 1.13 6.15 8.62
CA SER A 91 0.04 6.85 7.93
C SER A 91 -1.29 6.09 7.97
N PHE A 92 -1.26 4.74 7.91
CA PHE A 92 -2.47 3.93 8.10
C PHE A 92 -3.01 4.00 9.53
N ILE A 93 -2.13 4.01 10.54
CA ILE A 93 -2.52 4.16 11.95
C ILE A 93 -3.19 5.52 12.17
N GLU A 94 -2.60 6.59 11.66
CA GLU A 94 -3.17 7.95 11.73
C GLU A 94 -4.54 8.03 11.04
N LYS A 95 -4.71 7.34 9.90
CA LYS A 95 -6.01 7.24 9.23
C LYS A 95 -7.05 6.53 10.11
N TYR A 96 -6.69 5.45 10.78
CA TYR A 96 -7.61 4.73 11.66
C TYR A 96 -8.02 5.56 12.88
N GLN A 97 -7.07 6.28 13.48
CA GLN A 97 -7.37 7.22 14.56
C GLN A 97 -8.33 8.32 14.09
N TYR A 98 -8.09 8.88 12.91
CA TYR A 98 -9.00 9.86 12.32
C TYR A 98 -10.42 9.29 12.12
N VAL A 99 -10.56 8.05 11.65
CA VAL A 99 -11.86 7.39 11.48
C VAL A 99 -12.55 7.24 12.81
N GLU A 100 -11.86 6.82 13.86
CA GLU A 100 -12.39 6.63 15.20
C GLU A 100 -12.86 7.93 15.84
N GLU A 101 -12.08 9.01 15.67
CA GLU A 101 -12.40 10.33 16.24
C GLU A 101 -13.54 11.07 15.53
N HIS A 102 -13.72 10.85 14.22
CA HIS A 102 -14.65 11.64 13.40
C HIS A 102 -15.88 10.86 12.92
N THR A 103 -16.02 9.62 13.33
CA THR A 103 -17.17 8.79 12.94
C THR A 103 -17.75 8.06 14.14
N ILE A 104 -19.06 7.85 14.11
CA ILE A 104 -19.75 7.08 15.16
C ILE A 104 -19.71 5.61 14.74
N GLY A 105 -19.13 4.78 15.60
CA GLY A 105 -19.14 3.34 15.41
C GLY A 105 -20.51 2.75 15.71
N ASN A 106 -21.08 2.05 14.73
CA ASN A 106 -22.37 1.37 14.86
C ASN A 106 -22.14 -0.13 15.11
N SER A 107 -22.93 -0.69 16.03
CA SER A 107 -23.03 -2.15 16.13
C SER A 107 -23.83 -2.69 14.95
N MET A 108 -23.28 -3.64 14.24
CA MET A 108 -23.94 -4.34 13.14
C MET A 108 -24.01 -5.83 13.44
N GLU A 109 -25.00 -6.51 12.89
CA GLU A 109 -25.09 -7.96 12.98
C GLU A 109 -23.95 -8.65 12.21
N LYS A 110 -23.53 -9.83 12.68
CA LYS A 110 -22.43 -10.60 12.04
C LYS A 110 -22.71 -10.85 10.54
N GLU A 111 -23.96 -11.05 10.15
CA GLU A 111 -24.34 -11.26 8.75
C GLU A 111 -24.09 -10.02 7.88
N GLU A 112 -24.40 -8.84 8.39
CA GLU A 112 -24.15 -7.58 7.67
C GLU A 112 -22.65 -7.32 7.51
N ILE A 113 -21.87 -7.57 8.58
CA ILE A 113 -20.40 -7.46 8.53
C ILE A 113 -19.83 -8.45 7.52
N LEU A 114 -20.34 -9.69 7.48
CA LEU A 114 -19.93 -10.71 6.51
C LEU A 114 -20.25 -10.28 5.09
N LYS A 115 -21.39 -9.67 4.83
CA LYS A 115 -21.78 -9.11 3.53
C LYS A 115 -20.80 -8.04 3.07
N LEU A 116 -20.49 -7.07 3.94
CA LEU A 116 -19.51 -6.02 3.65
C LEU A 116 -18.11 -6.59 3.42
N HIS A 117 -17.69 -7.55 4.23
CA HIS A 117 -16.41 -8.23 4.06
C HIS A 117 -16.33 -8.99 2.73
N THR A 118 -17.44 -9.61 2.30
CA THR A 118 -17.53 -10.35 1.03
C THR A 118 -17.47 -9.40 -0.17
N LEU A 119 -18.13 -8.25 -0.10
CA LEU A 119 -18.03 -7.21 -1.13
C LEU A 119 -16.58 -6.73 -1.33
N GLY A 120 -15.80 -6.59 -0.25
CA GLY A 120 -14.39 -6.22 -0.34
C GLY A 120 -13.45 -7.34 -0.81
N LYS A 121 -13.91 -8.59 -0.87
CA LYS A 121 -13.07 -9.77 -1.19
C LYS A 121 -12.45 -9.71 -2.59
N TRP A 122 -13.20 -9.27 -3.59
CA TRP A 122 -12.73 -9.13 -4.96
C TRP A 122 -11.56 -8.15 -5.05
N ASN A 123 -11.71 -7.02 -4.39
CA ASN A 123 -10.69 -5.98 -4.37
C ASN A 123 -9.40 -6.45 -3.70
N ARG A 124 -9.53 -7.13 -2.55
CA ARG A 124 -8.38 -7.72 -1.86
C ARG A 124 -7.68 -8.78 -2.70
N ARG A 125 -8.44 -9.61 -3.45
CA ARG A 125 -7.84 -10.59 -4.37
C ARG A 125 -7.06 -9.92 -5.50
N ALA A 126 -7.64 -8.89 -6.12
CA ALA A 126 -6.97 -8.12 -7.17
C ALA A 126 -5.70 -7.45 -6.64
N LEU A 127 -5.75 -6.82 -5.46
CA LEU A 127 -4.58 -6.25 -4.81
C LEU A 127 -3.53 -7.32 -4.46
N GLY A 128 -3.94 -8.49 -3.96
CA GLY A 128 -3.04 -9.60 -3.69
C GLY A 128 -2.31 -10.09 -4.93
N PHE A 129 -3.01 -10.15 -6.05
CA PHE A 129 -2.40 -10.49 -7.34
C PHE A 129 -1.38 -9.44 -7.80
N ILE A 130 -1.71 -8.15 -7.65
CA ILE A 130 -0.79 -7.04 -7.95
C ILE A 130 0.46 -7.12 -7.07
N VAL A 131 0.31 -7.37 -5.76
CA VAL A 131 1.42 -7.53 -4.83
C VAL A 131 2.30 -8.72 -5.21
N LEU A 132 1.70 -9.84 -5.61
CA LEU A 132 2.43 -11.03 -6.04
C LEU A 132 3.26 -10.75 -7.31
N ILE A 133 2.64 -10.13 -8.32
CA ILE A 133 3.35 -9.73 -9.55
C ILE A 133 4.47 -8.74 -9.19
N GLY A 134 4.18 -7.74 -8.37
CA GLY A 134 5.18 -6.76 -7.92
C GLY A 134 6.37 -7.41 -7.22
N LEU A 135 6.12 -8.43 -6.38
CA LEU A 135 7.18 -9.21 -5.73
C LEU A 135 8.04 -9.99 -6.74
N LEU A 136 7.41 -10.62 -7.73
CA LEU A 136 8.13 -11.35 -8.77
C LEU A 136 9.01 -10.40 -9.61
N VAL A 137 8.47 -9.25 -10.01
CA VAL A 137 9.24 -8.22 -10.72
C VAL A 137 10.37 -7.71 -9.84
N PHE A 138 10.13 -7.41 -8.58
CA PHE A 138 11.16 -6.98 -7.63
C PHE A 138 12.30 -7.99 -7.52
N LEU A 139 12.01 -9.28 -7.37
CA LEU A 139 13.02 -10.33 -7.29
C LEU A 139 13.82 -10.45 -8.59
N MET A 140 13.14 -10.33 -9.73
CA MET A 140 13.78 -10.33 -11.05
C MET A 140 14.75 -9.15 -11.21
N GLU A 141 14.33 -7.94 -10.80
CA GLU A 141 15.17 -6.74 -10.86
C GLU A 141 16.37 -6.80 -9.91
N VAL A 142 16.20 -7.37 -8.71
CA VAL A 142 17.34 -7.65 -7.81
C VAL A 142 18.34 -8.58 -8.47
N PHE A 143 17.87 -9.67 -9.09
CA PHE A 143 18.73 -10.62 -9.79
C PHE A 143 19.45 -9.97 -10.99
N LEU A 144 18.73 -9.18 -11.79
CA LEU A 144 19.31 -8.45 -12.91
C LEU A 144 20.35 -7.42 -12.44
N THR A 145 20.08 -6.70 -11.36
CA THR A 145 21.02 -5.72 -10.77
C THR A 145 22.34 -6.38 -10.33
N ILE A 146 22.28 -7.61 -9.83
CA ILE A 146 23.49 -8.36 -9.48
C ILE A 146 24.27 -8.78 -10.73
N LYS A 147 23.57 -9.23 -11.77
CA LYS A 147 24.21 -9.73 -13.02
C LYS A 147 24.65 -8.63 -13.97
N THR A 148 23.86 -7.55 -14.10
CA THR A 148 24.16 -6.46 -15.03
C THR A 148 25.03 -5.40 -14.37
N THR A 149 25.80 -4.67 -15.16
CA THR A 149 26.66 -3.58 -14.68
C THR A 149 25.91 -2.25 -14.58
N HIS A 150 24.62 -2.20 -14.95
CA HIS A 150 23.85 -0.98 -15.04
C HIS A 150 23.20 -0.60 -13.69
N LEU A 151 23.22 0.69 -13.38
CA LEU A 151 22.65 1.25 -12.14
C LEU A 151 21.10 1.32 -12.18
N THR A 152 20.51 1.25 -13.36
CA THR A 152 19.05 1.34 -13.59
C THR A 152 18.28 0.32 -12.76
N GLY A 153 18.79 -0.91 -12.62
CA GLY A 153 18.15 -1.96 -11.84
C GLY A 153 17.99 -1.60 -10.36
N VAL A 154 18.97 -0.93 -9.76
CA VAL A 154 18.89 -0.48 -8.34
C VAL A 154 17.71 0.47 -8.13
N PHE A 155 17.49 1.38 -9.09
CA PHE A 155 16.38 2.33 -9.04
C PHE A 155 15.02 1.64 -9.22
N LEU A 156 14.91 0.69 -10.15
CA LEU A 156 13.69 -0.10 -10.35
C LEU A 156 13.36 -0.96 -9.14
N VAL A 157 14.36 -1.56 -8.48
CA VAL A 157 14.19 -2.28 -7.21
C VAL A 157 13.58 -1.35 -6.14
N PHE A 158 14.06 -0.12 -6.03
CA PHE A 158 13.54 0.84 -5.06
C PHE A 158 12.09 1.24 -5.35
N LEU A 159 11.77 1.61 -6.58
CA LEU A 159 10.40 1.97 -6.99
C LEU A 159 9.43 0.80 -6.85
N GLY A 160 9.81 -0.38 -7.34
CA GLY A 160 8.99 -1.59 -7.19
C GLY A 160 8.73 -1.95 -5.74
N GLY A 161 9.76 -1.81 -4.89
CA GLY A 161 9.63 -2.00 -3.44
C GLY A 161 8.66 -1.03 -2.78
N ILE A 162 8.71 0.27 -3.11
CA ILE A 162 7.77 1.27 -2.59
C ILE A 162 6.33 0.92 -3.00
N ILE A 163 6.12 0.65 -4.29
CA ILE A 163 4.79 0.28 -4.83
C ILE A 163 4.28 -0.97 -4.11
N GLY A 164 5.11 -2.01 -3.99
CA GLY A 164 4.76 -3.25 -3.29
C GLY A 164 4.35 -3.01 -1.83
N ILE A 165 5.10 -2.19 -1.09
CA ILE A 165 4.79 -1.82 0.30
C ILE A 165 3.44 -1.12 0.40
N ILE A 166 3.18 -0.13 -0.47
CA ILE A 166 1.92 0.62 -0.46
C ILE A 166 0.74 -0.32 -0.71
N PHE A 167 0.80 -1.15 -1.76
CA PHE A 167 -0.29 -2.08 -2.08
C PHE A 167 -0.47 -3.17 -1.02
N PHE A 168 0.62 -3.65 -0.41
CA PHE A 168 0.54 -4.61 0.69
C PHE A 168 -0.23 -4.05 1.89
N HIS A 169 0.09 -2.82 2.32
CA HIS A 169 -0.64 -2.17 3.41
C HIS A 169 -2.07 -1.81 3.02
N TYR A 170 -2.29 -1.36 1.79
CA TYR A 170 -3.63 -1.03 1.30
C TYR A 170 -4.56 -2.26 1.24
N GLY A 171 -4.01 -3.44 1.01
CA GLY A 171 -4.76 -4.71 0.96
C GLY A 171 -5.21 -5.23 2.32
N GLU A 172 -4.56 -4.83 3.41
CA GLU A 172 -4.86 -5.26 4.78
C GLU A 172 -5.10 -6.78 4.93
N PHE A 173 -4.33 -7.57 4.19
CA PHE A 173 -4.59 -9.02 4.01
C PHE A 173 -4.61 -9.78 5.33
N MET A 174 -3.67 -9.50 6.22
CA MET A 174 -3.54 -10.19 7.51
C MET A 174 -4.72 -9.86 8.43
N GLU A 175 -5.13 -8.60 8.47
CA GLU A 175 -6.22 -8.13 9.32
C GLU A 175 -7.57 -8.61 8.78
N ALA A 176 -7.76 -8.62 7.45
CA ALA A 176 -8.95 -9.19 6.82
C ALA A 176 -9.12 -10.70 7.12
N ALA A 177 -8.01 -11.44 7.22
CA ALA A 177 -8.05 -12.85 7.62
C ALA A 177 -8.51 -13.01 9.10
N LYS A 178 -8.11 -12.11 9.99
CA LYS A 178 -8.60 -12.11 11.40
C LYS A 178 -10.09 -11.84 11.48
N VAL A 179 -10.60 -10.87 10.70
CA VAL A 179 -12.05 -10.59 10.61
C VAL A 179 -12.80 -11.82 10.13
N LYS A 180 -12.31 -12.48 9.07
CA LYS A 180 -12.93 -13.71 8.58
C LYS A 180 -13.00 -14.78 9.66
N LYS A 181 -11.91 -14.99 10.41
CA LYS A 181 -11.89 -15.94 11.54
C LYS A 181 -12.91 -15.58 12.60
N TYR A 182 -12.99 -14.31 13.00
CA TYR A 182 -13.97 -13.80 13.96
C TYR A 182 -15.43 -14.09 13.53
N LEU A 183 -15.73 -13.86 12.24
CA LEU A 183 -17.08 -14.06 11.70
C LEU A 183 -17.48 -15.55 11.57
N GLN A 184 -16.50 -16.47 11.59
CA GLN A 184 -16.70 -17.92 11.50
C GLN A 184 -16.73 -18.62 12.86
N THR A 185 -16.38 -17.89 13.93
CA THR A 185 -16.46 -18.42 15.30
C THR A 185 -17.86 -18.10 15.83
N ASP A 186 -18.68 -19.12 16.08
CA ASP A 186 -20.03 -19.06 16.68
C ASP A 186 -19.96 -18.58 18.15
#